data_96f1b7f6709ed68dc8f4d6a749ee6247
#
_entry.id   96f1b7f6709ed68dc8f4d6a749ee6247
#
_cell.length_a   1.000
_cell.length_b   1.000
_cell.length_c   1.000
_cell.angle_alpha   90.00
_cell.angle_beta   90.00
_cell.angle_gamma   90.00
#
_symmetry.space_group_name_H-M   'P 1'
#
loop_
_entity.id
_entity.type
_entity.pdbx_description
1 polymer ?
#
loop_
_entity_poly.entity_id
_entity_poly.type
_entity_poly.pdbx_seq_one_letter_code
_entity_poly.pdbx_strand_id
1 'polypeptide(L)'
;MKNVKIILSILTVMLFASNVQARDQIRIVGSSTVYPYATVVAENFGKTGKFKTPVIESTGTGGGMKLFCAGVGTDHADITNASRAIKSKEIDLCVKKINTCNMY
;
A
#
# COMPACT_ATOMS: atom_id res chain seq x y z
N MET A 1 -2.19 -30.14 -39.10
CA MET A 1 -1.01 -29.27 -38.84
C MET A 1 -1.34 -27.80 -38.63
N LYS A 2 -2.28 -27.22 -39.36
CA LYS A 2 -2.69 -25.82 -39.13
C LYS A 2 -3.31 -25.56 -37.73
N ASN A 3 -4.07 -26.52 -37.20
CA ASN A 3 -4.74 -26.39 -35.90
C ASN A 3 -3.78 -26.45 -34.72
N VAL A 4 -2.65 -27.15 -34.84
CA VAL A 4 -1.62 -27.25 -33.80
C VAL A 4 -0.91 -25.90 -33.59
N LYS A 5 -0.67 -25.15 -34.64
CA LYS A 5 -0.07 -23.80 -34.55
C LYS A 5 -0.99 -22.78 -33.89
N ILE A 6 -2.30 -22.87 -34.14
CA ILE A 6 -3.31 -22.02 -33.51
C ILE A 6 -3.44 -22.37 -32.02
N ILE A 7 -3.47 -23.64 -31.67
CA ILE A 7 -3.54 -24.12 -30.29
C ILE A 7 -2.29 -23.70 -29.50
N LEU A 8 -1.10 -23.81 -30.09
CA LEU A 8 0.14 -23.37 -29.46
C LEU A 8 0.19 -21.87 -29.24
N SER A 9 -0.37 -21.08 -30.18
CA SER A 9 -0.46 -19.61 -30.07
C SER A 9 -1.44 -19.18 -28.96
N ILE A 10 -2.57 -19.86 -28.79
CA ILE A 10 -3.54 -19.61 -27.74
C ILE A 10 -2.98 -19.98 -26.35
N LEU A 11 -2.24 -21.08 -26.27
CA LEU A 11 -1.60 -21.51 -25.03
C LEU A 11 -0.51 -20.53 -24.56
N THR A 12 0.20 -19.89 -25.49
CA THR A 12 1.22 -18.88 -25.17
C THR A 12 0.61 -17.58 -24.62
N VAL A 13 -0.56 -17.19 -25.09
CA VAL A 13 -1.28 -15.99 -24.62
C VAL A 13 -1.84 -16.19 -23.20
N MET A 14 -2.22 -17.40 -22.82
CA MET A 14 -2.69 -17.70 -21.45
C MET A 14 -1.60 -17.66 -20.38
N LEU A 15 -0.33 -17.81 -20.76
CA LEU A 15 0.81 -17.76 -19.82
C LEU A 15 1.20 -16.35 -19.39
N PHE A 16 0.66 -15.30 -20.03
CA PHE A 16 0.87 -13.88 -19.68
C PHE A 16 -0.28 -13.27 -18.88
N ALA A 17 -1.18 -14.08 -18.32
CA ALA A 17 -2.09 -13.61 -17.30
C ALA A 17 -1.28 -13.29 -16.04
N SER A 18 -0.65 -12.10 -16.03
CA SER A 18 -0.01 -11.55 -14.85
C SER A 18 -1.06 -11.51 -13.76
N ASN A 19 -0.84 -12.26 -12.69
CA ASN A 19 -1.62 -12.14 -11.47
C ASN A 19 -1.43 -10.72 -10.94
N VAL A 20 -2.29 -9.79 -11.35
CA VAL A 20 -2.41 -8.48 -10.71
C VAL A 20 -3.02 -8.76 -9.35
N GLN A 21 -2.16 -9.02 -8.37
CA GLN A 21 -2.57 -9.29 -7.00
C GLN A 21 -2.78 -7.94 -6.32
N ALA A 22 -4.03 -7.51 -6.25
CA ALA A 22 -4.40 -6.37 -5.41
C ALA A 22 -4.18 -6.76 -3.94
N ARG A 23 -3.51 -5.89 -3.17
CA ARG A 23 -3.38 -6.08 -1.73
C ARG A 23 -4.73 -5.83 -1.07
N ASP A 24 -5.22 -6.82 -0.33
CA ASP A 24 -6.52 -6.79 0.36
C ASP A 24 -6.40 -6.41 1.85
N GLN A 25 -5.20 -5.98 2.27
CA GLN A 25 -4.89 -5.62 3.65
C GLN A 25 -4.32 -4.21 3.74
N ILE A 26 -4.92 -3.38 4.58
CA ILE A 26 -4.50 -2.00 4.83
C ILE A 26 -3.17 -2.01 5.61
N ARG A 27 -2.20 -1.24 5.15
CA ARG A 27 -0.91 -1.03 5.82
C ARG A 27 -0.84 0.37 6.39
N ILE A 28 -0.65 0.46 7.70
CA ILE A 28 -0.60 1.70 8.46
C ILE A 28 0.77 1.83 9.11
N VAL A 29 1.39 2.97 8.95
CA VAL A 29 2.71 3.29 9.54
C VAL A 29 2.63 4.56 10.37
N GLY A 30 3.61 4.84 11.18
CA GLY A 30 3.75 6.16 11.79
C GLY A 30 3.94 6.16 13.31
N SER A 31 3.31 7.11 13.96
CA SER A 31 3.53 7.48 15.35
C SER A 31 3.48 6.30 16.34
N SER A 32 4.55 6.14 17.12
CA SER A 32 4.61 5.20 18.23
C SER A 32 3.65 5.58 19.37
N THR A 33 3.34 6.85 19.53
CA THR A 33 2.36 7.34 20.52
C THR A 33 0.93 6.93 20.14
N VAL A 34 0.60 6.97 18.84
CA VAL A 34 -0.72 6.59 18.32
C VAL A 34 -0.86 5.07 18.18
N TYR A 35 0.26 4.35 18.06
CA TYR A 35 0.31 2.91 17.80
C TYR A 35 -0.64 2.06 18.66
N PRO A 36 -0.65 2.16 20.02
CA PRO A 36 -1.52 1.34 20.84
C PRO A 36 -3.02 1.57 20.57
N TYR A 37 -3.41 2.82 20.28
CA TYR A 37 -4.80 3.15 19.95
C TYR A 37 -5.19 2.63 18.56
N ALA A 38 -4.32 2.84 17.59
CA ALA A 38 -4.54 2.36 16.22
C ALA A 38 -4.62 0.83 16.16
N THR A 39 -3.85 0.13 16.97
CA THR A 39 -3.90 -1.34 17.07
C THR A 39 -5.27 -1.83 17.54
N VAL A 40 -5.84 -1.22 18.57
CA VAL A 40 -7.20 -1.58 19.05
C VAL A 40 -8.26 -1.35 17.96
N VAL A 41 -8.17 -0.23 17.25
CA VAL A 41 -9.09 0.07 16.14
C VAL A 41 -8.94 -0.96 15.01
N ALA A 42 -7.72 -1.30 14.63
CA ALA A 42 -7.44 -2.28 13.59
C ALA A 42 -7.95 -3.69 13.95
N GLU A 43 -7.73 -4.11 15.18
CA GLU A 43 -8.23 -5.40 15.69
C GLU A 43 -9.77 -5.45 15.67
N ASN A 44 -10.43 -4.39 16.12
CA ASN A 44 -11.88 -4.31 16.10
C ASN A 44 -12.43 -4.30 14.67
N PHE A 45 -11.75 -3.61 13.75
CA PHE A 45 -12.09 -3.64 12.33
C PHE A 45 -11.98 -5.07 11.75
N GLY A 46 -10.89 -5.76 12.05
CA GLY A 46 -10.66 -7.14 11.61
C GLY A 46 -11.71 -8.13 12.16
N LYS A 47 -12.21 -7.92 13.40
CA LYS A 47 -13.24 -8.72 14.02
C LYS A 47 -14.60 -8.64 13.30
N THR A 48 -14.83 -7.64 12.48
CA THR A 48 -16.05 -7.55 11.65
C THR A 48 -16.16 -8.71 10.64
N GLY A 49 -15.04 -9.37 10.34
CA GLY A 49 -14.96 -10.54 9.45
C GLY A 49 -15.09 -10.23 7.95
N LYS A 50 -15.30 -8.96 7.58
CA LYS A 50 -15.44 -8.55 6.17
C LYS A 50 -14.10 -8.31 5.47
N PHE A 51 -13.10 -7.89 6.23
CA PHE A 51 -11.78 -7.52 5.73
C PHE A 51 -10.67 -8.04 6.65
N LYS A 52 -9.48 -8.21 6.11
CA LYS A 52 -8.32 -8.57 6.94
C LYS A 52 -8.00 -7.46 7.93
N THR A 53 -7.53 -7.85 9.11
CA THR A 53 -7.02 -6.90 10.11
C THR A 53 -5.91 -6.05 9.51
N PRO A 54 -5.99 -4.71 9.58
CA PRO A 54 -4.91 -3.84 9.12
C PRO A 54 -3.58 -4.14 9.83
N VAL A 55 -2.48 -4.06 9.11
CA VAL A 55 -1.13 -4.14 9.67
C VAL A 55 -0.69 -2.75 10.11
N ILE A 56 -0.24 -2.64 11.36
CA ILE A 56 0.25 -1.37 11.91
C ILE A 56 1.71 -1.50 12.30
N GLU A 57 2.54 -0.59 11.81
CA GLU A 57 3.97 -0.52 12.10
C GLU A 57 4.29 0.76 12.88
N SER A 58 4.95 0.61 14.03
CA SER A 58 5.43 1.72 14.84
C SER A 58 6.78 2.23 14.33
N THR A 59 6.74 3.22 13.45
CA THR A 59 7.93 3.79 12.78
C THR A 59 8.30 5.18 13.29
N GLY A 60 7.49 5.74 14.21
CA GLY A 60 7.52 7.16 14.56
C GLY A 60 6.87 8.03 13.48
N THR A 61 6.42 9.24 13.84
CA THR A 61 5.73 10.15 12.91
C THR A 61 6.58 10.46 11.68
N GLY A 62 7.85 10.82 11.86
CA GLY A 62 8.74 11.16 10.74
C GLY A 62 9.07 9.96 9.85
N GLY A 63 9.25 8.78 10.44
CA GLY A 63 9.45 7.54 9.69
C GLY A 63 8.22 7.16 8.87
N GLY A 64 7.03 7.25 9.48
CA GLY A 64 5.76 7.02 8.80
C GLY A 64 5.55 7.97 7.61
N MET A 65 5.81 9.26 7.79
CA MET A 65 5.73 10.24 6.71
C MET A 65 6.63 9.90 5.53
N LYS A 66 7.87 9.47 5.79
CA LYS A 66 8.80 9.04 4.73
C LYS A 66 8.28 7.83 3.96
N LEU A 67 7.75 6.83 4.66
CA LEU A 67 7.21 5.62 4.04
C LEU A 67 5.93 5.90 3.25
N PHE A 68 5.04 6.71 3.80
CA PHE A 68 3.81 7.10 3.14
C PHE A 68 4.07 7.95 1.89
N CYS A 69 4.95 8.94 1.99
CA CYS A 69 5.29 9.83 0.88
C CYS A 69 6.28 9.20 -0.12
N ALA A 70 6.76 7.97 0.10
CA ALA A 70 7.68 7.29 -0.82
C ALA A 70 7.02 6.92 -2.15
N GLY A 71 5.70 6.75 -2.18
CA GLY A 71 4.96 6.43 -3.39
C GLY A 71 3.54 5.95 -3.13
N VAL A 72 2.87 5.55 -4.19
CA VAL A 72 1.51 5.02 -4.20
C VAL A 72 1.54 3.60 -4.75
N GLY A 73 0.68 2.73 -4.26
CA GLY A 73 0.54 1.37 -4.74
C GLY A 73 0.70 0.32 -3.65
N THR A 74 0.70 -0.96 -4.05
CA THR A 74 0.66 -2.10 -3.14
C THR A 74 1.90 -2.26 -2.26
N ASP A 75 3.04 -1.71 -2.68
CA ASP A 75 4.31 -1.76 -1.94
C ASP A 75 4.47 -0.61 -0.93
N HIS A 76 3.53 0.33 -0.92
CA HIS A 76 3.57 1.52 -0.08
C HIS A 76 2.52 1.48 1.03
N ALA A 77 2.70 2.32 2.05
CA ALA A 77 1.73 2.47 3.11
C ALA A 77 0.47 3.19 2.62
N ASP A 78 -0.70 2.78 3.12
CA ASP A 78 -1.99 3.38 2.78
C ASP A 78 -2.31 4.56 3.67
N ILE A 79 -1.87 4.50 4.93
CA ILE A 79 -2.15 5.49 5.97
C ILE A 79 -0.87 5.75 6.77
N THR A 80 -0.68 6.98 7.19
CA THR A 80 0.32 7.31 8.20
C THR A 80 -0.32 8.03 9.39
N ASN A 81 -0.01 7.55 10.59
CA ASN A 81 -0.42 8.17 11.84
C ASN A 81 0.62 9.20 12.31
N ALA A 82 0.17 10.30 12.87
CA ALA A 82 1.03 11.35 13.37
C ALA A 82 0.60 11.81 14.76
N SER A 83 1.58 12.08 15.63
CA SER A 83 1.40 12.70 16.95
C SER A 83 1.80 14.18 16.98
N ARG A 84 2.10 14.75 15.82
CA ARG A 84 2.41 16.16 15.58
C ARG A 84 1.96 16.61 14.21
N ALA A 85 1.94 17.90 13.97
CA ALA A 85 1.69 18.45 12.64
C ALA A 85 2.79 18.02 11.63
N ILE A 86 2.40 17.94 10.38
CA ILE A 86 3.31 17.68 9.26
C ILE A 86 4.31 18.86 9.12
N LYS A 87 5.56 18.56 8.82
CA LYS A 87 6.60 19.56 8.59
C LYS A 87 6.68 19.91 7.10
N SER A 88 7.13 21.14 6.79
CA SER A 88 7.28 21.61 5.40
C SER A 88 8.11 20.65 4.54
N LYS A 89 9.21 20.13 5.07
CA LYS A 89 10.05 19.13 4.36
C LYS A 89 9.31 17.82 4.05
N GLU A 90 8.37 17.43 4.89
CA GLU A 90 7.55 16.22 4.68
C GLU A 90 6.50 16.49 3.61
N ILE A 91 5.90 17.67 3.59
CA ILE A 91 5.00 18.11 2.51
C ILE A 91 5.74 18.10 1.19
N ASP A 92 6.93 18.72 1.11
CA ASP A 92 7.74 18.78 -0.10
C ASP A 92 8.09 17.39 -0.63
N LEU A 93 8.42 16.46 0.27
CA LEU A 93 8.71 15.07 -0.08
C LEU A 93 7.49 14.38 -0.70
N CYS A 94 6.31 14.53 -0.11
CA CYS A 94 5.06 13.97 -0.61
C CYS A 94 4.69 14.55 -1.97
N VAL A 95 4.70 15.86 -2.11
CA VAL A 95 4.34 16.55 -3.37
C VAL A 95 5.26 16.10 -4.50
N LYS A 96 6.58 16.07 -4.25
CA LYS A 96 7.56 15.64 -5.26
C LYS A 96 7.33 14.22 -5.74
N LYS A 97 7.02 13.30 -4.85
CA LYS A 97 6.82 11.88 -5.18
C LYS A 97 5.47 11.63 -5.85
N ILE A 98 4.41 12.23 -5.36
CA ILE A 98 3.06 12.09 -5.93
C ILE A 98 2.99 12.69 -7.33
N ASN A 99 3.56 13.86 -7.56
CA ASN A 99 3.62 14.47 -8.90
C ASN A 99 4.42 13.60 -9.90
N THR A 100 5.41 12.86 -9.43
CA THR A 100 6.15 11.93 -10.29
C THR A 100 5.28 10.72 -10.67
N CYS A 101 4.36 10.30 -9.80
CA CYS A 101 3.44 9.18 -10.07
C CYS A 101 2.28 9.55 -11.01
N ASN A 102 1.92 10.82 -11.12
CA ASN A 102 0.82 11.29 -11.98
C ASN A 102 1.24 11.57 -13.44
N MET A 103 2.49 11.30 -13.80
CA MET A 103 3.01 11.51 -15.17
C MET A 103 2.99 10.25 -16.04
N TYR A 104 2.27 9.20 -15.62
CA TYR A 104 2.10 7.99 -16.44
C TYR A 104 0.64 7.65 -16.64
#